data_67c0e94cc9a51a3d3d9bb51074dd8901
#
_entry.id   67c0e94cc9a51a3d3d9bb51074dd8901
#
_cell.length_a   1.000
_cell.length_b   1.000
_cell.length_c   1.000
_cell.angle_alpha   90.00
_cell.angle_beta   90.00
_cell.angle_gamma   90.00
#
_symmetry.space_group_name_H-M   'P 1'
#
loop_
_entity.id
_entity.type
_entity.pdbx_description
1 polymer ?
#
loop_
_entity_poly.entity_id
_entity_poly.type
_entity_poly.pdbx_seq_one_letter_code
_entity_poly.pdbx_strand_id
1 'polypeptide(L)'
;MLAIDIEGQKDVIGIYVGENESSKFWLSVLNDLKNRGVKDILILCADALSGIKDAINAAFPNTEYQRCIVHQIRNTLKYVSDKDRKEFARDLKRIYTAPNEKAGYDQMLEVSEKWEKKYPAAMKSWKSNWDVICPFFKYSEELRKIMYTTNTIESLNSSYRRINKSRTVFPGDQSLLKSIYLATVKITSKWTMRYKNWGLILGQLQIMFEGRI
;
A
#
# COMPACT_ATOMS: atom_id res chain seq x y z
N MET A 1 -2.74 -6.17 -8.51
CA MET A 1 -1.54 -5.43 -8.07
C MET A 1 -1.36 -4.17 -8.89
N LEU A 2 -1.05 -3.06 -8.25
CA LEU A 2 -0.75 -1.77 -8.88
C LEU A 2 0.77 -1.55 -8.81
N ALA A 3 1.38 -1.10 -9.89
CA ALA A 3 2.79 -0.71 -9.93
C ALA A 3 2.97 0.71 -10.45
N ILE A 4 4.15 1.25 -10.21
CA ILE A 4 4.68 2.46 -10.83
C ILE A 4 6.04 2.04 -11.40
N ASP A 5 6.21 2.25 -12.69
CA ASP A 5 7.46 1.94 -13.39
C ASP A 5 8.54 3.02 -13.18
N ILE A 6 9.70 2.80 -13.76
CA ILE A 6 10.83 3.73 -13.67
C ILE A 6 10.59 5.06 -14.41
N GLU A 7 9.63 5.10 -15.32
CA GLU A 7 9.19 6.33 -15.99
C GLU A 7 8.13 7.10 -15.18
N GLY A 8 7.65 6.53 -14.07
CA GLY A 8 6.63 7.12 -13.20
C GLY A 8 5.21 6.88 -13.68
N GLN A 9 5.01 5.94 -14.58
CA GLN A 9 3.70 5.55 -15.06
C GLN A 9 3.06 4.53 -14.12
N LYS A 10 1.74 4.66 -13.95
CA LYS A 10 0.95 3.71 -13.17
C LYS A 10 0.41 2.62 -14.06
N ASP A 11 0.46 1.38 -13.59
CA ASP A 11 -0.20 0.28 -14.27
C ASP A 11 -0.75 -0.76 -13.28
N VAL A 12 -1.76 -1.51 -13.71
CA VAL A 12 -2.28 -2.69 -13.01
C VAL A 12 -1.61 -3.92 -13.59
N ILE A 13 -0.51 -4.32 -12.97
CA ILE A 13 0.35 -5.41 -13.45
C ILE A 13 -0.19 -6.81 -13.18
N GLY A 14 -1.29 -6.95 -12.43
CA GLY A 14 -1.92 -8.25 -12.22
C GLY A 14 -3.20 -8.15 -11.41
N ILE A 15 -4.11 -9.08 -11.70
CA ILE A 15 -5.37 -9.31 -10.99
C ILE A 15 -5.37 -10.77 -10.59
N TYR A 16 -5.42 -11.04 -9.29
CA TYR A 16 -5.35 -12.38 -8.74
C TYR A 16 -6.56 -12.61 -7.84
N VAL A 17 -7.17 -13.78 -7.98
CA VAL A 17 -8.26 -14.27 -7.14
C VAL A 17 -7.79 -15.54 -6.48
N GLY A 18 -7.96 -15.64 -5.17
CA GLY A 18 -7.57 -16.82 -4.42
C GLY A 18 -8.46 -16.99 -3.21
N GLU A 19 -8.72 -18.23 -2.82
CA GLU A 19 -9.53 -18.56 -1.64
C GLU A 19 -8.82 -18.21 -0.33
N ASN A 20 -7.48 -18.36 -0.31
CA ASN A 20 -6.65 -18.12 0.88
C ASN A 20 -5.38 -17.32 0.53
N GLU A 21 -5.18 -16.23 1.23
CA GLU A 21 -3.97 -15.41 1.14
C GLU A 21 -2.84 -16.02 1.99
N SER A 22 -2.20 -17.07 1.47
CA SER A 22 -1.07 -17.78 2.11
C SER A 22 0.26 -17.35 1.50
N SER A 23 1.38 -17.70 2.15
CA SER A 23 2.73 -17.50 1.59
C SER A 23 2.89 -18.17 0.23
N LYS A 24 2.29 -19.35 0.02
CA LYS A 24 2.30 -20.05 -1.29
C LYS A 24 1.54 -19.26 -2.36
N PHE A 25 0.39 -18.69 -2.00
CA PHE A 25 -0.37 -17.82 -2.90
C PHE A 25 0.46 -16.60 -3.31
N TRP A 26 1.04 -15.89 -2.35
CA TRP A 26 1.86 -14.70 -2.63
C TRP A 26 3.10 -15.03 -3.44
N LEU A 27 3.73 -16.18 -3.16
CA LEU A 27 4.87 -16.64 -3.95
C LEU A 27 4.48 -16.94 -5.40
N SER A 28 3.32 -17.56 -5.63
CA SER A 28 2.83 -17.82 -6.98
C SER A 28 2.54 -16.52 -7.74
N VAL A 29 1.96 -15.52 -7.06
CA VAL A 29 1.71 -14.18 -7.63
C VAL A 29 3.01 -13.49 -8.03
N LEU A 30 4.02 -13.51 -7.17
CA LEU A 30 5.31 -12.85 -7.44
C LEU A 30 6.09 -13.58 -8.55
N ASN A 31 6.04 -14.92 -8.58
CA ASN A 31 6.63 -15.71 -9.67
C ASN A 31 5.93 -15.48 -11.01
N ASP A 32 4.61 -15.30 -11.02
CA ASP A 32 3.89 -14.91 -12.24
C ASP A 32 4.38 -13.57 -12.79
N LEU A 33 4.56 -12.57 -11.92
CA LEU A 33 5.15 -11.28 -12.33
C LEU A 33 6.55 -11.46 -12.92
N LYS A 34 7.39 -12.28 -12.28
CA LYS A 34 8.75 -12.57 -12.75
C LYS A 34 8.73 -13.26 -14.13
N ASN A 35 7.86 -14.25 -14.32
CA ASN A 35 7.68 -14.96 -15.59
C ASN A 35 7.17 -14.03 -16.70
N ARG A 36 6.41 -13.01 -16.34
CA ARG A 36 5.91 -11.98 -17.28
C ARG A 36 6.92 -10.86 -17.54
N GLY A 37 8.14 -10.96 -17.02
CA GLY A 37 9.25 -10.08 -17.34
C GLY A 37 9.54 -8.99 -16.33
N VAL A 38 8.91 -8.99 -15.14
CA VAL A 38 9.31 -8.10 -14.05
C VAL A 38 10.67 -8.58 -13.52
N LYS A 39 11.71 -7.82 -13.81
CA LYS A 39 13.10 -8.17 -13.44
C LYS A 39 13.42 -7.83 -12.00
N ASP A 40 12.91 -6.70 -11.51
CA ASP A 40 13.20 -6.19 -10.18
C ASP A 40 12.01 -5.40 -9.62
N ILE A 41 11.91 -5.36 -8.29
CA ILE A 41 10.96 -4.56 -7.53
C ILE A 41 11.74 -3.86 -6.43
N LEU A 42 11.85 -2.55 -6.48
CA LEU A 42 12.60 -1.79 -5.48
C LEU A 42 11.89 -1.79 -4.13
N ILE A 43 10.60 -1.44 -4.14
CA ILE A 43 9.79 -1.30 -2.94
C ILE A 43 8.44 -1.96 -3.19
N LEU A 44 8.02 -2.83 -2.26
CA LEU A 44 6.69 -3.43 -2.26
C LEU A 44 5.92 -3.00 -1.02
N CYS A 45 4.84 -2.25 -1.24
CA CYS A 45 3.93 -1.85 -0.17
C CYS A 45 2.74 -2.80 -0.11
N ALA A 46 2.54 -3.46 1.03
CA ALA A 46 1.38 -4.32 1.24
C ALA A 46 0.85 -4.23 2.67
N ASP A 47 -0.34 -4.75 2.88
CA ASP A 47 -0.91 -4.94 4.20
C ASP A 47 -0.09 -5.94 5.02
N ALA A 48 -0.45 -6.11 6.28
CA ALA A 48 0.11 -7.16 7.13
C ALA A 48 -0.39 -8.55 6.70
N LEU A 49 -0.11 -8.92 5.46
CA LEU A 49 -0.53 -10.19 4.87
C LEU A 49 0.38 -11.31 5.37
N SER A 50 -0.22 -12.41 5.81
CA SER A 50 0.54 -13.56 6.30
C SER A 50 1.41 -14.15 5.18
N GLY A 51 2.71 -14.33 5.47
CA GLY A 51 3.67 -14.94 4.54
C GLY A 51 4.09 -14.10 3.34
N ILE A 52 3.64 -12.83 3.24
CA ILE A 52 4.05 -11.94 2.13
C ILE A 52 5.56 -11.64 2.15
N LYS A 53 6.14 -11.46 3.33
CA LYS A 53 7.59 -11.21 3.47
C LYS A 53 8.42 -12.39 2.98
N ASP A 54 8.01 -13.61 3.33
CA ASP A 54 8.70 -14.84 2.91
C ASP A 54 8.61 -15.01 1.40
N ALA A 55 7.44 -14.73 0.83
CA ALA A 55 7.24 -14.77 -0.61
C ALA A 55 8.10 -13.73 -1.36
N ILE A 56 8.22 -12.49 -0.82
CA ILE A 56 9.08 -11.45 -1.37
C ILE A 56 10.53 -11.90 -1.32
N ASN A 57 11.01 -12.37 -0.17
CA ASN A 57 12.40 -12.81 -0.01
C ASN A 57 12.76 -13.96 -0.96
N ALA A 58 11.80 -14.86 -1.25
CA ALA A 58 12.02 -15.97 -2.17
C ALA A 58 12.02 -15.53 -3.65
N ALA A 59 11.09 -14.64 -4.07
CA ALA A 59 10.95 -14.24 -5.46
C ALA A 59 11.84 -13.05 -5.85
N PHE A 60 11.91 -12.04 -4.98
CA PHE A 60 12.63 -10.78 -5.18
C PHE A 60 13.41 -10.40 -3.91
N PRO A 61 14.53 -11.07 -3.60
CA PRO A 61 15.23 -10.95 -2.32
C PRO A 61 15.75 -9.55 -2.01
N ASN A 62 15.97 -8.73 -3.02
CA ASN A 62 16.46 -7.36 -2.86
C ASN A 62 15.34 -6.33 -2.70
N THR A 63 14.07 -6.75 -2.70
CA THR A 63 12.93 -5.85 -2.56
C THR A 63 12.77 -5.39 -1.12
N GLU A 64 12.61 -4.09 -0.94
CA GLU A 64 12.23 -3.55 0.35
C GLU A 64 10.72 -3.70 0.58
N TYR A 65 10.37 -4.42 1.65
CA TYR A 65 8.99 -4.50 2.08
C TYR A 65 8.63 -3.34 3.00
N GLN A 66 7.59 -2.59 2.61
CA GLN A 66 7.00 -1.54 3.44
C GLN A 66 5.58 -1.91 3.81
N ARG A 67 5.28 -1.90 5.11
CA ARG A 67 3.91 -2.06 5.59
C ARG A 67 3.05 -0.87 5.16
N CYS A 68 1.87 -1.13 4.63
CA CYS A 68 0.98 -0.10 4.13
C CYS A 68 0.45 0.79 5.27
N ILE A 69 0.87 2.06 5.27
CA ILE A 69 0.43 3.07 6.25
C ILE A 69 -1.08 3.30 6.18
N VAL A 70 -1.64 3.26 4.98
CA VAL A 70 -3.08 3.49 4.79
C VAL A 70 -3.91 2.41 5.47
N HIS A 71 -3.51 1.15 5.35
CA HIS A 71 -4.20 0.06 6.02
C HIS A 71 -3.99 0.11 7.54
N GLN A 72 -2.82 0.53 8.00
CA GLN A 72 -2.59 0.80 9.41
C GLN A 72 -3.58 1.85 9.94
N ILE A 73 -3.74 2.99 9.24
CA ILE A 73 -4.69 4.04 9.60
C ILE A 73 -6.13 3.51 9.60
N ARG A 74 -6.54 2.83 8.53
CA ARG A 74 -7.91 2.27 8.41
C ARG A 74 -8.23 1.29 9.51
N ASN A 75 -7.31 0.39 9.83
CA ASN A 75 -7.49 -0.57 10.90
C ASN A 75 -7.56 0.12 12.26
N THR A 76 -6.75 1.13 12.49
CA THR A 76 -6.80 1.94 13.70
C THR A 76 -8.17 2.62 13.88
N LEU A 77 -8.69 3.25 12.81
CA LEU A 77 -9.96 3.97 12.85
C LEU A 77 -11.18 3.06 13.07
N LYS A 78 -11.06 1.75 12.91
CA LYS A 78 -12.13 0.80 13.27
C LYS A 78 -12.40 0.77 14.78
N TYR A 79 -11.42 1.10 15.60
CA TYR A 79 -11.53 1.16 17.06
C TYR A 79 -12.01 2.52 17.57
N VAL A 80 -12.26 3.50 16.68
CA VAL A 80 -12.59 4.88 17.04
C VAL A 80 -14.05 5.17 16.67
N SER A 81 -14.81 5.73 17.60
CA SER A 81 -16.20 6.12 17.37
C SER A 81 -16.32 7.19 16.27
N ASP A 82 -17.44 7.21 15.56
CA ASP A 82 -17.65 8.12 14.42
C ASP A 82 -17.48 9.60 14.79
N LYS A 83 -17.91 10.00 15.99
CA LYS A 83 -17.78 11.37 16.48
C LYS A 83 -16.34 11.86 16.60
N ASP A 84 -15.42 10.97 16.96
CA ASP A 84 -14.00 11.31 17.17
C ASP A 84 -13.12 10.97 15.96
N ARG A 85 -13.64 10.18 15.03
CA ARG A 85 -12.86 9.62 13.90
C ARG A 85 -12.15 10.69 13.08
N LYS A 86 -12.79 11.83 12.83
CA LYS A 86 -12.22 12.92 12.04
C LYS A 86 -11.04 13.59 12.77
N GLU A 87 -11.19 13.83 14.07
CA GLU A 87 -10.15 14.43 14.90
C GLU A 87 -8.99 13.46 15.09
N PHE A 88 -9.30 12.21 15.42
CA PHE A 88 -8.31 11.16 15.58
C PHE A 88 -7.48 10.95 14.29
N ALA A 89 -8.14 10.93 13.12
CA ALA A 89 -7.44 10.80 11.83
C ALA A 89 -6.51 12.00 11.55
N ARG A 90 -6.89 13.21 11.95
CA ARG A 90 -6.05 14.39 11.84
C ARG A 90 -4.82 14.28 12.74
N ASP A 91 -4.98 13.77 13.96
CA ASP A 91 -3.86 13.58 14.89
C ASP A 91 -2.93 12.46 14.38
N LEU A 92 -3.47 11.34 13.89
CA LEU A 92 -2.66 10.30 13.24
C LEU A 92 -1.84 10.84 12.05
N LYS A 93 -2.39 11.81 11.31
CA LYS A 93 -1.68 12.40 10.18
C LYS A 93 -0.35 13.04 10.61
N ARG A 94 -0.29 13.63 11.79
CA ARG A 94 0.95 14.23 12.34
C ARG A 94 2.07 13.19 12.47
N ILE A 95 1.74 11.95 12.79
CA ILE A 95 2.71 10.86 12.95
C ILE A 95 3.38 10.57 11.60
N TYR A 96 2.62 10.16 10.59
CA TYR A 96 3.19 9.68 9.32
C TYR A 96 3.62 10.79 8.35
N THR A 97 3.26 12.06 8.61
CA THR A 97 3.78 13.20 7.86
C THR A 97 4.98 13.87 8.54
N ALA A 98 5.43 13.38 9.67
CA ALA A 98 6.61 13.89 10.37
C ALA A 98 7.86 13.84 9.47
N PRO A 99 8.83 14.76 9.64
CA PRO A 99 9.98 14.83 8.76
C PRO A 99 10.92 13.63 8.85
N ASN A 100 11.01 13.00 10.01
CA ASN A 100 11.87 11.83 10.26
C ASN A 100 11.27 10.91 11.31
N GLU A 101 11.91 9.76 11.54
CA GLU A 101 11.45 8.73 12.46
C GLU A 101 11.31 9.25 13.90
N LYS A 102 12.31 10.01 14.40
CA LYS A 102 12.28 10.54 15.77
C LYS A 102 11.06 11.46 15.97
N ALA A 103 10.86 12.41 15.07
CA ALA A 103 9.71 13.29 15.13
C ALA A 103 8.39 12.54 14.99
N GLY A 104 8.34 11.49 14.16
CA GLY A 104 7.18 10.61 14.03
C GLY A 104 6.88 9.85 15.31
N TYR A 105 7.90 9.34 15.99
CA TYR A 105 7.77 8.68 17.28
C TYR A 105 7.28 9.63 18.38
N ASP A 106 7.87 10.82 18.46
CA ASP A 106 7.45 11.86 19.42
C ASP A 106 5.98 12.23 19.21
N GLN A 107 5.56 12.42 17.95
CA GLN A 107 4.14 12.65 17.62
C GLN A 107 3.25 11.46 17.99
N MET A 108 3.73 10.23 17.84
CA MET A 108 2.96 9.04 18.25
C MET A 108 2.74 9.03 19.78
N LEU A 109 3.73 9.44 20.56
CA LEU A 109 3.60 9.54 22.02
C LEU A 109 2.57 10.61 22.41
N GLU A 110 2.64 11.83 21.82
CA GLU A 110 1.66 12.89 22.07
C GLU A 110 0.22 12.45 21.72
N VAL A 111 0.04 11.81 20.58
CA VAL A 111 -1.26 11.29 20.15
C VAL A 111 -1.74 10.19 21.10
N SER A 112 -0.82 9.37 21.60
CA SER A 112 -1.10 8.33 22.59
C SER A 112 -1.59 8.93 23.93
N GLU A 113 -0.89 9.93 24.45
CA GLU A 113 -1.31 10.61 25.68
C GLU A 113 -2.74 11.16 25.59
N LYS A 114 -3.10 11.73 24.45
CA LYS A 114 -4.44 12.26 24.18
C LYS A 114 -5.52 11.18 24.11
N TRP A 115 -5.23 10.06 23.44
CA TRP A 115 -6.27 9.13 23.00
C TRP A 115 -6.26 7.76 23.67
N GLU A 116 -5.15 7.32 24.28
CA GLU A 116 -4.99 5.94 24.77
C GLU A 116 -6.00 5.59 25.86
N LYS A 117 -6.34 6.53 26.76
CA LYS A 117 -7.37 6.30 27.78
C LYS A 117 -8.75 5.98 27.16
N LYS A 118 -9.06 6.62 26.02
CA LYS A 118 -10.36 6.45 25.36
C LYS A 118 -10.35 5.33 24.32
N TYR A 119 -9.24 5.13 23.61
CA TYR A 119 -9.08 4.17 22.53
C TYR A 119 -7.78 3.37 22.67
N PRO A 120 -7.65 2.54 23.73
CA PRO A 120 -6.40 1.84 24.01
C PRO A 120 -5.99 0.89 22.89
N ALA A 121 -6.94 0.18 22.27
CA ALA A 121 -6.66 -0.75 21.17
C ALA A 121 -6.12 -0.03 19.93
N ALA A 122 -6.61 1.18 19.64
CA ALA A 122 -6.14 1.99 18.52
C ALA A 122 -4.67 2.37 18.71
N MET A 123 -4.29 2.88 19.88
CA MET A 123 -2.92 3.32 20.16
C MET A 123 -1.95 2.15 20.36
N LYS A 124 -2.41 1.05 20.98
CA LYS A 124 -1.62 -0.19 21.08
C LYS A 124 -1.17 -0.68 19.71
N SER A 125 -2.05 -0.60 18.70
CA SER A 125 -1.72 -1.00 17.32
C SER A 125 -0.55 -0.20 16.74
N TRP A 126 -0.45 1.10 17.01
CA TRP A 126 0.67 1.92 16.55
C TRP A 126 1.96 1.60 17.29
N LYS A 127 1.91 1.53 18.63
CA LYS A 127 3.07 1.20 19.48
C LYS A 127 3.65 -0.18 19.12
N SER A 128 2.79 -1.21 19.04
CA SER A 128 3.22 -2.59 18.77
C SER A 128 3.73 -2.83 17.34
N ASN A 129 3.41 -1.95 16.41
CA ASN A 129 3.82 -2.08 15.00
C ASN A 129 4.84 -1.01 14.59
N TRP A 130 5.38 -0.23 15.54
CA TRP A 130 6.29 0.85 15.20
C TRP A 130 7.48 0.37 14.38
N ASP A 131 8.13 -0.71 14.78
CA ASP A 131 9.32 -1.27 14.11
C ASP A 131 9.08 -1.66 12.63
N VAL A 132 7.84 -1.97 12.28
CA VAL A 132 7.46 -2.31 10.89
C VAL A 132 6.85 -1.13 10.14
N ILE A 133 6.55 -0.05 10.84
CA ILE A 133 6.05 1.22 10.28
C ILE A 133 7.22 2.18 10.05
N CYS A 134 8.11 2.34 11.02
CA CYS A 134 9.15 3.36 11.01
C CYS A 134 10.14 3.29 9.82
N PRO A 135 10.42 2.14 9.16
CA PRO A 135 11.22 2.13 7.95
C PRO A 135 10.69 3.05 6.84
N PHE A 136 9.40 3.39 6.90
CA PHE A 136 8.77 4.38 6.03
C PHE A 136 9.48 5.75 6.04
N PHE A 137 10.07 6.16 7.17
CA PHE A 137 10.73 7.47 7.30
C PHE A 137 12.07 7.59 6.59
N LYS A 138 12.66 6.49 6.12
CA LYS A 138 13.87 6.52 5.30
C LYS A 138 13.62 7.08 3.90
N TYR A 139 12.36 7.04 3.45
CA TYR A 139 11.97 7.57 2.15
C TYR A 139 11.71 9.07 2.21
N SER A 140 11.98 9.74 1.10
CA SER A 140 11.67 11.17 0.97
C SER A 140 10.19 11.47 1.12
N GLU A 141 9.87 12.70 1.42
CA GLU A 141 8.48 13.13 1.57
C GLU A 141 7.65 12.88 0.30
N GLU A 142 8.25 13.11 -0.88
CA GLU A 142 7.62 12.88 -2.18
C GLU A 142 7.29 11.40 -2.39
N LEU A 143 8.24 10.51 -2.11
CA LEU A 143 8.04 9.07 -2.23
C LEU A 143 7.03 8.57 -1.19
N ARG A 144 7.12 9.07 0.05
CA ARG A 144 6.14 8.76 1.10
C ARG A 144 4.73 9.19 0.70
N LYS A 145 4.55 10.35 0.04
CA LYS A 145 3.25 10.80 -0.48
C LYS A 145 2.65 9.78 -1.44
N ILE A 146 3.42 9.18 -2.31
CA ILE A 146 2.94 8.10 -3.19
C ILE A 146 2.45 6.91 -2.37
N MET A 147 3.21 6.49 -1.37
CA MET A 147 2.89 5.32 -0.55
C MET A 147 1.62 5.48 0.31
N TYR A 148 1.36 6.69 0.83
CA TYR A 148 0.16 6.93 1.64
C TYR A 148 -0.98 7.64 0.89
N THR A 149 -0.77 8.03 -0.38
CA THR A 149 -1.85 8.59 -1.21
C THR A 149 -2.63 7.46 -1.85
N THR A 150 -3.78 7.17 -1.28
CA THR A 150 -4.63 6.04 -1.68
C THR A 150 -5.47 6.29 -2.91
N ASN A 151 -5.50 7.52 -3.43
CA ASN A 151 -6.44 7.92 -4.47
C ASN A 151 -6.49 6.97 -5.67
N THR A 152 -5.34 6.43 -6.10
CA THR A 152 -5.28 5.51 -7.24
C THR A 152 -5.88 4.15 -6.90
N ILE A 153 -5.45 3.53 -5.79
CA ILE A 153 -5.94 2.22 -5.34
C ILE A 153 -7.41 2.33 -4.90
N GLU A 154 -7.79 3.41 -4.23
CA GLU A 154 -9.18 3.63 -3.82
C GLU A 154 -10.11 3.84 -5.00
N SER A 155 -9.71 4.62 -6.00
CA SER A 155 -10.45 4.80 -7.25
C SER A 155 -10.64 3.48 -7.97
N LEU A 156 -9.58 2.67 -8.08
CA LEU A 156 -9.60 1.35 -8.67
C LEU A 156 -10.56 0.42 -7.90
N ASN A 157 -10.40 0.31 -6.59
CA ASN A 157 -11.25 -0.53 -5.73
C ASN A 157 -12.71 -0.06 -5.72
N SER A 158 -12.97 1.25 -5.76
CA SER A 158 -14.32 1.80 -5.86
C SER A 158 -15.00 1.40 -7.17
N SER A 159 -14.24 1.41 -8.26
CA SER A 159 -14.72 0.98 -9.57
C SER A 159 -15.03 -0.51 -9.61
N TYR A 160 -14.17 -1.35 -9.02
CA TYR A 160 -14.42 -2.80 -8.88
C TYR A 160 -15.66 -3.07 -8.02
N ARG A 161 -15.83 -2.39 -6.89
CA ARG A 161 -17.03 -2.54 -6.05
C ARG A 161 -18.30 -2.16 -6.79
N ARG A 162 -18.25 -1.14 -7.66
CA ARG A 162 -19.42 -0.73 -8.47
C ARG A 162 -19.83 -1.84 -9.43
N ILE A 163 -18.87 -2.53 -10.05
CA ILE A 163 -19.13 -3.66 -10.95
C ILE A 163 -19.71 -4.84 -10.18
N ASN A 164 -19.12 -5.17 -9.03
CA ASN A 164 -19.61 -6.25 -8.18
C ASN A 164 -21.03 -5.97 -7.63
N LYS A 165 -21.39 -4.71 -7.39
CA LYS A 165 -22.75 -4.33 -6.97
C LYS A 165 -23.77 -4.44 -8.09
N SER A 166 -23.37 -4.27 -9.35
CA SER A 166 -24.26 -4.40 -10.51
C SER A 166 -24.51 -5.84 -10.92
N ARG A 167 -23.70 -6.79 -10.44
CA ARG A 167 -23.83 -8.23 -10.66
C ARG A 167 -23.76 -8.97 -9.34
N THR A 168 -24.89 -9.48 -8.90
CA THR A 168 -25.02 -10.19 -7.61
C THR A 168 -24.38 -11.58 -7.60
N VAL A 169 -24.25 -12.21 -8.77
CA VAL A 169 -23.68 -13.57 -8.91
C VAL A 169 -22.78 -13.64 -10.13
N PHE A 170 -21.63 -14.23 -9.97
CA PHE A 170 -20.73 -14.62 -11.05
C PHE A 170 -20.76 -16.15 -11.19
N PRO A 171 -20.91 -16.71 -12.41
CA PRO A 171 -20.96 -18.16 -12.63
C PRO A 171 -19.64 -18.88 -12.26
N GLY A 172 -18.56 -18.15 -11.99
CA GLY A 172 -17.26 -18.68 -11.59
C GLY A 172 -16.18 -17.60 -11.67
N ASP A 173 -14.98 -17.92 -11.16
CA ASP A 173 -13.83 -17.02 -11.07
C ASP A 173 -13.44 -16.39 -12.40
N GLN A 174 -13.53 -17.15 -13.49
CA GLN A 174 -13.27 -16.67 -14.85
C GLN A 174 -14.18 -15.51 -15.25
N SER A 175 -15.47 -15.57 -14.88
CA SER A 175 -16.43 -14.51 -15.15
C SER A 175 -16.14 -13.26 -14.33
N LEU A 176 -15.76 -13.43 -13.08
CA LEU A 176 -15.32 -12.35 -12.18
C LEU A 176 -14.05 -11.69 -12.75
N LEU A 177 -13.03 -12.48 -13.08
CA LEU A 177 -11.76 -11.99 -13.63
C LEU A 177 -11.96 -11.19 -14.92
N LYS A 178 -12.79 -11.69 -15.86
CA LYS A 178 -13.14 -10.96 -17.09
C LYS A 178 -13.78 -9.61 -16.79
N SER A 179 -14.72 -9.57 -15.84
CA SER A 179 -15.39 -8.31 -15.45
C SER A 179 -14.42 -7.31 -14.85
N ILE A 180 -13.55 -7.76 -13.95
CA ILE A 180 -12.54 -6.90 -13.32
C ILE A 180 -11.51 -6.45 -14.36
N TYR A 181 -11.08 -7.32 -15.27
CA TYR A 181 -10.16 -6.98 -16.35
C TYR A 181 -10.71 -5.88 -17.27
N LEU A 182 -11.94 -6.02 -17.75
CA LEU A 182 -12.58 -5.00 -18.59
C LEU A 182 -12.71 -3.65 -17.87
N ALA A 183 -13.02 -3.68 -16.58
CA ALA A 183 -13.03 -2.48 -15.76
C ALA A 183 -11.63 -1.86 -15.63
N THR A 184 -10.61 -2.70 -15.44
CA THR A 184 -9.22 -2.27 -15.35
C THR A 184 -8.81 -1.55 -16.62
N VAL A 185 -9.01 -2.14 -17.79
CA VAL A 185 -8.71 -1.54 -19.10
C VAL A 185 -9.36 -0.15 -19.23
N LYS A 186 -10.65 -0.04 -18.87
CA LYS A 186 -11.38 1.24 -18.93
C LYS A 186 -10.83 2.31 -17.97
N ILE A 187 -10.30 1.89 -16.81
CA ILE A 187 -9.74 2.80 -15.82
C ILE A 187 -8.33 3.22 -16.22
N THR A 188 -7.49 2.24 -16.58
CA THR A 188 -6.08 2.48 -16.90
C THR A 188 -5.90 3.26 -18.19
N SER A 189 -6.84 3.18 -19.15
CA SER A 189 -6.81 4.01 -20.36
C SER A 189 -6.81 5.53 -20.08
N LYS A 190 -7.19 5.93 -18.87
CA LYS A 190 -7.15 7.34 -18.41
C LYS A 190 -5.84 7.69 -17.70
N TRP A 191 -4.95 6.74 -17.47
CA TRP A 191 -3.68 6.95 -16.78
C TRP A 191 -2.58 7.28 -17.79
N THR A 192 -2.68 8.46 -18.37
CA THR A 192 -1.77 8.92 -19.42
C THR A 192 -0.61 9.77 -18.91
N MET A 193 -0.65 10.16 -17.63
CA MET A 193 0.36 11.04 -17.04
C MET A 193 1.18 10.32 -15.98
N ARG A 194 2.49 10.56 -16.00
CA ARG A 194 3.39 10.15 -14.92
C ARG A 194 3.10 10.91 -13.62
N TYR A 195 3.57 10.38 -12.52
CA TYR A 195 3.50 11.07 -11.23
C TYR A 195 4.17 12.44 -11.28
N LYS A 196 3.54 13.40 -10.59
CA LYS A 196 4.12 14.74 -10.41
C LYS A 196 5.48 14.64 -9.70
N ASN A 197 6.43 15.46 -10.11
CA ASN A 197 7.79 15.50 -9.55
C ASN A 197 8.57 14.17 -9.68
N TRP A 198 8.23 13.34 -10.68
CA TRP A 198 8.84 12.02 -10.83
C TRP A 198 10.36 12.06 -10.98
N GLY A 199 10.91 13.06 -11.68
CA GLY A 199 12.37 13.20 -11.81
C GLY A 199 13.10 13.34 -10.47
N LEU A 200 12.50 14.05 -9.50
CA LEU A 200 13.06 14.17 -8.16
C LEU A 200 12.99 12.83 -7.41
N ILE A 201 11.85 12.13 -7.52
CA ILE A 201 11.65 10.81 -6.91
C ILE A 201 12.61 9.79 -7.50
N LEU A 202 12.76 9.76 -8.83
CA LEU A 202 13.66 8.86 -9.52
C LEU A 202 15.12 9.08 -9.09
N GLY A 203 15.57 10.33 -9.02
CA GLY A 203 16.92 10.64 -8.54
C GLY A 203 17.19 10.14 -7.11
N GLN A 204 16.20 10.22 -6.23
CA GLN A 204 16.31 9.68 -4.87
C GLN A 204 16.33 8.15 -4.87
N LEU A 205 15.49 7.50 -5.71
CA LEU A 205 15.49 6.05 -5.85
C LEU A 205 16.83 5.55 -6.40
N GLN A 206 17.46 6.26 -7.37
CA GLN A 206 18.77 5.93 -7.90
C GLN A 206 19.86 5.96 -6.82
N ILE A 207 19.81 6.94 -5.92
CA ILE A 207 20.76 7.01 -4.78
C ILE A 207 20.49 5.86 -3.79
N MET A 208 19.22 5.58 -3.48
CA MET A 208 18.85 4.54 -2.49
C MET A 208 19.10 3.12 -3.00
N PHE A 209 18.96 2.91 -4.30
CA PHE A 209 19.03 1.61 -4.96
C PHE A 209 20.09 1.62 -6.07
N GLU A 210 21.29 2.07 -5.71
CA GLU A 210 22.42 2.17 -6.64
C GLU A 210 22.67 0.85 -7.39
N GLY A 211 22.86 0.94 -8.69
CA GLY A 211 23.09 -0.21 -9.57
C GLY A 211 21.84 -1.07 -9.88
N ARG A 212 20.65 -0.64 -9.47
CA ARG A 212 19.39 -1.35 -9.74
C ARG A 212 18.47 -0.59 -10.69
N ILE A 213 18.76 0.68 -10.96
CA ILE A 213 18.03 1.57 -11.88
C ILE A 213 18.97 2.04 -12.98
#